data_2b4ec24d7d5da85071c60ac32e8587f7
#
_entry.id   2b4ec24d7d5da85071c60ac32e8587f7
#
_cell.length_a   1.000
_cell.length_b   1.000
_cell.length_c   1.000
_cell.angle_alpha   90.00
_cell.angle_beta   90.00
_cell.angle_gamma   90.00
#
_symmetry.space_group_name_H-M   'P 1'
#
loop_
_entity.id
_entity.type
_entity.pdbx_description
1 polymer ?
#
loop_
_entity_poly.entity_id
_entity_poly.type
_entity_poly.pdbx_seq_one_letter_code
_entity_poly.pdbx_strand_id
1 'polypeptide(L)'
;MYAIGDIHGRLDLLILLQERIVADACLRAAKRRVLVYLGDYLCRGEHSCGVIERVRTWRPEGFEIVALRGNHEDLMLAYLAGALDCGAYWFDYDGMDALASYGVIIPDRDARDAASLEALRRDFAARLPDDQLAFIRSLKPYHDEGGYRFVHAGVRPGVPLAAQTDHDHLWIRQTFLDSCAEHGAVIVHGHSISPEPVVQPNRIGIDTGAYRSGVLTAVALENEDVVVIQAHGARRA
;
A
#
# COMPACT_ATOMS: atom_id res chain seq x y z
N MET A 1 -6.55 -16.95 -0.98
CA MET A 1 -6.14 -15.62 -0.42
C MET A 1 -6.08 -14.62 -1.56
N TYR A 2 -6.16 -13.34 -1.26
CA TYR A 2 -6.00 -12.26 -2.24
C TYR A 2 -5.00 -11.23 -1.70
N ALA A 3 -4.24 -10.58 -2.58
CA ALA A 3 -3.43 -9.42 -2.22
C ALA A 3 -3.64 -8.29 -3.24
N ILE A 4 -3.71 -7.05 -2.77
CA ILE A 4 -3.83 -5.84 -3.59
C ILE A 4 -2.54 -5.02 -3.44
N GLY A 5 -1.95 -4.61 -4.55
CA GLY A 5 -0.77 -3.74 -4.61
C GLY A 5 -1.06 -2.27 -4.27
N ASP A 6 -0.09 -1.42 -4.55
CA ASP A 6 -0.08 0.00 -4.19
C ASP A 6 -1.22 0.77 -4.88
N ILE A 7 -2.03 1.46 -4.07
CA ILE A 7 -3.27 2.10 -4.52
C ILE A 7 -3.06 3.57 -4.86
N HIS A 8 -2.29 4.28 -4.03
CA HIS A 8 -1.91 5.67 -4.24
C HIS A 8 -3.08 6.57 -4.68
N GLY A 9 -4.08 6.72 -3.81
CA GLY A 9 -5.22 7.62 -4.02
C GLY A 9 -6.14 7.27 -5.19
N ARG A 10 -6.00 6.09 -5.82
CA ARG A 10 -6.84 5.63 -6.94
C ARG A 10 -8.09 4.89 -6.42
N LEU A 11 -8.97 5.64 -5.77
CA LEU A 11 -10.24 5.12 -5.25
C LEU A 11 -11.11 4.47 -6.34
N ASP A 12 -11.10 5.02 -7.53
CA ASP A 12 -11.80 4.50 -8.71
C ASP A 12 -11.38 3.06 -9.05
N LEU A 13 -10.07 2.83 -9.13
CA LEU A 13 -9.51 1.51 -9.41
C LEU A 13 -9.72 0.54 -8.25
N LEU A 14 -9.60 1.03 -7.01
CA LEU A 14 -9.80 0.22 -5.82
C LEU A 14 -11.23 -0.36 -5.78
N ILE A 15 -12.25 0.45 -6.00
CA ILE A 15 -13.65 0.01 -6.00
C ILE A 15 -13.85 -1.07 -7.07
N LEU A 16 -13.40 -0.81 -8.29
CA LEU A 16 -13.53 -1.76 -9.41
C LEU A 16 -12.79 -3.08 -9.14
N LEU A 17 -11.58 -3.01 -8.55
CA LEU A 17 -10.80 -4.20 -8.23
C LEU A 17 -11.44 -5.03 -7.13
N GLN A 18 -11.98 -4.39 -6.10
CA GLN A 18 -12.72 -5.06 -5.02
C GLN A 18 -13.96 -5.81 -5.55
N GLU A 19 -14.69 -5.22 -6.50
CA GLU A 19 -15.82 -5.88 -7.16
C GLU A 19 -15.38 -7.14 -7.93
N ARG A 20 -14.27 -7.04 -8.67
CA ARG A 20 -13.68 -8.19 -9.39
C ARG A 20 -13.20 -9.29 -8.46
N ILE A 21 -12.59 -8.94 -7.32
CA ILE A 21 -12.16 -9.90 -6.29
C ILE A 21 -13.36 -10.64 -5.70
N VAL A 22 -14.44 -9.93 -5.38
CA VAL A 22 -15.66 -10.57 -4.86
C VAL A 22 -16.27 -11.50 -5.89
N ALA A 23 -16.33 -11.09 -7.17
CA ALA A 23 -16.84 -11.93 -8.26
C ALA A 23 -15.99 -13.20 -8.45
N ASP A 24 -14.66 -13.09 -8.46
CA ASP A 24 -13.73 -14.22 -8.52
C ASP A 24 -13.91 -15.16 -7.31
N ALA A 25 -14.03 -14.59 -6.11
CA ALA A 25 -14.23 -15.37 -4.91
C ALA A 25 -15.53 -16.18 -4.88
N CYS A 26 -16.59 -15.72 -5.55
CA CYS A 26 -17.83 -16.48 -5.70
C CYS A 26 -17.67 -17.73 -6.58
N LEU A 27 -16.65 -17.75 -7.44
CA LEU A 27 -16.38 -18.89 -8.32
C LEU A 27 -15.47 -19.94 -7.66
N ARG A 28 -14.88 -19.63 -6.49
CA ARG A 28 -13.96 -20.52 -5.77
C ARG A 28 -14.64 -21.24 -4.62
N ALA A 29 -14.26 -22.49 -4.41
CA ALA A 29 -14.81 -23.33 -3.35
C ALA A 29 -14.30 -22.98 -1.93
N ALA A 30 -13.26 -22.13 -1.81
CA ALA A 30 -12.64 -21.77 -0.55
C ALA A 30 -13.65 -21.12 0.41
N LYS A 31 -13.79 -21.68 1.61
CA LYS A 31 -14.69 -21.17 2.67
C LYS A 31 -14.11 -19.98 3.43
N ARG A 32 -12.79 -19.95 3.64
CA ARG A 32 -12.08 -18.83 4.29
C ARG A 32 -11.39 -18.00 3.22
N ARG A 33 -11.63 -16.71 3.22
CA ARG A 33 -11.07 -15.76 2.27
C ARG A 33 -10.32 -14.68 3.04
N VAL A 34 -9.02 -14.55 2.79
CA VAL A 34 -8.19 -13.49 3.36
C VAL A 34 -7.85 -12.53 2.23
N LEU A 35 -8.06 -11.23 2.44
CA LEU A 35 -7.63 -10.16 1.55
C LEU A 35 -6.60 -9.30 2.26
N VAL A 36 -5.41 -9.19 1.67
CA VAL A 36 -4.30 -8.40 2.19
C VAL A 36 -4.08 -7.18 1.30
N TYR A 37 -4.11 -5.99 1.87
CA TYR A 37 -3.65 -4.76 1.23
C TYR A 37 -2.18 -4.55 1.56
N LEU A 38 -1.33 -4.32 0.56
CA LEU A 38 0.13 -4.28 0.73
C LEU A 38 0.69 -2.91 1.17
N GLY A 39 -0.19 -1.92 1.44
CA GLY A 39 0.23 -0.57 1.82
C GLY A 39 0.17 0.44 0.68
N ASP A 40 0.73 1.62 0.92
CA ASP A 40 0.75 2.75 -0.01
C ASP A 40 -0.64 3.12 -0.53
N TYR A 41 -1.52 3.47 0.42
CA TYR A 41 -2.87 3.95 0.14
C TYR A 41 -2.89 5.40 -0.32
N LEU A 42 -1.94 6.19 0.21
CA LEU A 42 -1.85 7.64 0.14
C LEU A 42 -1.00 8.13 -1.04
N CYS A 43 -1.10 9.43 -1.32
CA CYS A 43 -0.27 10.21 -2.25
C CYS A 43 -0.53 9.93 -3.73
N ARG A 44 0.06 10.77 -4.59
CA ARG A 44 0.03 10.65 -6.07
C ARG A 44 -1.35 10.76 -6.69
N GLY A 45 -2.33 10.04 -6.17
CA GLY A 45 -3.74 10.12 -6.60
C GLY A 45 -4.55 11.13 -5.77
N GLU A 46 -5.70 11.57 -6.31
CA GLU A 46 -6.49 12.67 -5.73
C GLU A 46 -7.34 12.25 -4.53
N HIS A 47 -7.56 10.95 -4.32
CA HIS A 47 -8.57 10.46 -3.38
C HIS A 47 -7.99 9.66 -2.21
N SER A 48 -6.82 10.09 -1.67
CA SER A 48 -6.17 9.42 -0.53
C SER A 48 -7.11 9.25 0.67
N CYS A 49 -7.83 10.29 1.06
CA CYS A 49 -8.84 10.24 2.13
C CYS A 49 -9.91 9.16 1.86
N GLY A 50 -10.43 9.13 0.64
CA GLY A 50 -11.45 8.16 0.23
C GLY A 50 -10.92 6.72 0.17
N VAL A 51 -9.65 6.52 -0.22
CA VAL A 51 -8.98 5.20 -0.20
C VAL A 51 -8.86 4.69 1.23
N ILE A 52 -8.35 5.52 2.16
CA ILE A 52 -8.25 5.15 3.58
C ILE A 52 -9.61 4.77 4.13
N GLU A 53 -10.64 5.59 3.88
CA GLU A 53 -12.00 5.31 4.33
C GLU A 53 -12.52 3.99 3.76
N ARG A 54 -12.30 3.76 2.48
CA ARG A 54 -12.74 2.52 1.79
C ARG A 54 -12.04 1.28 2.35
N VAL A 55 -10.72 1.31 2.54
CA VAL A 55 -9.97 0.17 3.11
C VAL A 55 -10.37 -0.09 4.55
N ARG A 56 -10.62 0.97 5.33
CA ARG A 56 -11.03 0.90 6.73
C ARG A 56 -12.43 0.29 6.91
N THR A 57 -13.37 0.62 6.02
CA THR A 57 -14.80 0.30 6.22
C THR A 57 -15.31 -0.84 5.36
N TRP A 58 -14.71 -1.13 4.23
CA TRP A 58 -15.18 -2.17 3.33
C TRP A 58 -14.96 -3.57 3.93
N ARG A 59 -16.05 -4.28 4.20
CA ARG A 59 -16.05 -5.60 4.84
C ARG A 59 -17.02 -6.52 4.09
N PRO A 60 -16.61 -7.10 2.95
CA PRO A 60 -17.45 -8.06 2.22
C PRO A 60 -17.64 -9.33 3.03
N GLU A 61 -18.81 -9.94 2.86
CA GLU A 61 -19.16 -11.15 3.57
C GLU A 61 -18.16 -12.30 3.30
N GLY A 62 -17.75 -12.96 4.37
CA GLY A 62 -16.82 -14.10 4.30
C GLY A 62 -15.34 -13.76 4.08
N PHE A 63 -14.97 -12.46 4.10
CA PHE A 63 -13.58 -12.04 4.01
C PHE A 63 -13.01 -11.60 5.36
N GLU A 64 -11.82 -12.06 5.65
CA GLU A 64 -10.93 -11.48 6.64
C GLU A 64 -10.05 -10.43 5.94
N ILE A 65 -10.01 -9.21 6.48
CA ILE A 65 -9.26 -8.10 5.89
C ILE A 65 -8.01 -7.83 6.71
N VAL A 66 -6.86 -7.83 6.04
CA VAL A 66 -5.56 -7.45 6.61
C VAL A 66 -5.04 -6.23 5.83
N ALA A 67 -4.63 -5.19 6.55
CA ALA A 67 -4.06 -4.00 5.94
C ALA A 67 -2.62 -3.82 6.45
N LEU A 68 -1.68 -3.70 5.52
CA LEU A 68 -0.27 -3.48 5.82
C LEU A 68 0.07 -2.00 5.72
N ARG A 69 1.14 -1.59 6.39
CA ARG A 69 1.71 -0.26 6.32
C ARG A 69 2.67 -0.19 5.13
N GLY A 70 2.51 0.82 4.28
CA GLY A 70 3.50 1.21 3.28
C GLY A 70 4.43 2.32 3.80
N ASN A 71 5.46 2.66 3.03
CA ASN A 71 6.38 3.71 3.40
C ASN A 71 5.74 5.11 3.37
N HIS A 72 4.71 5.33 2.55
CA HIS A 72 3.98 6.59 2.55
C HIS A 72 3.17 6.80 3.83
N GLU A 73 2.57 5.78 4.40
CA GLU A 73 1.89 5.86 5.70
C GLU A 73 2.90 6.06 6.83
N ASP A 74 4.08 5.46 6.77
CA ASP A 74 5.13 5.62 7.76
C ASP A 74 5.66 7.06 7.79
N LEU A 75 5.94 7.65 6.63
CA LEU A 75 6.34 9.06 6.49
C LEU A 75 5.25 10.01 6.99
N MET A 76 3.99 9.76 6.66
CA MET A 76 2.87 10.55 7.14
C MET A 76 2.79 10.53 8.67
N LEU A 77 2.92 9.37 9.30
CA LEU A 77 2.87 9.24 10.76
C LEU A 77 4.04 9.95 11.42
N ALA A 78 5.26 9.85 10.86
CA ALA A 78 6.43 10.57 11.35
C ALA A 78 6.25 12.10 11.26
N TYR A 79 5.73 12.59 10.12
CA TYR A 79 5.41 14.00 9.93
C TYR A 79 4.37 14.49 10.95
N LEU A 80 3.28 13.77 11.14
CA LEU A 80 2.25 14.09 12.14
C LEU A 80 2.82 14.11 13.57
N ALA A 81 3.81 13.27 13.87
CA ALA A 81 4.52 13.25 15.14
C ALA A 81 5.50 14.42 15.32
N GLY A 82 5.68 15.28 14.32
CA GLY A 82 6.52 16.47 14.38
C GLY A 82 7.89 16.34 13.72
N ALA A 83 8.19 15.22 13.05
CA ALA A 83 9.42 15.06 12.27
C ALA A 83 9.29 15.82 10.93
N LEU A 84 9.57 17.12 10.96
CA LEU A 84 9.38 18.00 9.79
C LEU A 84 10.26 17.61 8.60
N ASP A 85 11.48 17.11 8.85
CA ASP A 85 12.35 16.59 7.78
C ASP A 85 11.72 15.38 7.06
N CYS A 86 11.04 14.50 7.80
CA CYS A 86 10.25 13.42 7.19
C CYS A 86 9.08 13.97 6.36
N GLY A 87 8.47 15.08 6.79
CA GLY A 87 7.44 15.79 6.03
C GLY A 87 7.96 16.35 4.73
N ALA A 88 9.10 17.05 4.76
CA ALA A 88 9.76 17.58 3.57
C ALA A 88 10.08 16.45 2.58
N TYR A 89 10.67 15.37 3.06
CA TYR A 89 10.95 14.17 2.25
C TYR A 89 9.69 13.51 1.70
N TRP A 90 8.62 13.39 2.51
CA TRP A 90 7.34 12.85 2.06
C TRP A 90 6.70 13.69 0.95
N PHE A 91 6.86 15.01 1.00
CA PHE A 91 6.35 15.92 -0.03
C PHE A 91 7.05 15.76 -1.38
N ASP A 92 8.31 15.30 -1.40
CA ASP A 92 9.01 14.94 -2.64
C ASP A 92 8.44 13.68 -3.30
N TYR A 93 7.61 12.92 -2.56
CA TYR A 93 6.85 11.76 -3.05
C TYR A 93 5.34 12.03 -3.10
N ASP A 94 4.94 13.24 -3.44
CA ASP A 94 3.54 13.66 -3.61
C ASP A 94 2.70 13.59 -2.31
N GLY A 95 3.33 13.73 -1.15
CA GLY A 95 2.64 13.78 0.14
C GLY A 95 1.63 14.93 0.23
N MET A 96 1.87 16.04 -0.47
CA MET A 96 0.94 17.16 -0.53
C MET A 96 -0.40 16.81 -1.20
N ASP A 97 -0.43 15.83 -2.12
CA ASP A 97 -1.69 15.37 -2.71
C ASP A 97 -2.54 14.63 -1.66
N ALA A 98 -1.88 13.91 -0.74
CA ALA A 98 -2.59 13.34 0.40
C ALA A 98 -3.20 14.43 1.28
N LEU A 99 -2.44 15.48 1.66
CA LEU A 99 -2.94 16.61 2.42
C LEU A 99 -4.14 17.28 1.72
N ALA A 100 -4.02 17.55 0.44
CA ALA A 100 -5.07 18.17 -0.38
C ALA A 100 -6.36 17.33 -0.37
N SER A 101 -6.25 16.01 -0.39
CA SER A 101 -7.41 15.09 -0.33
C SER A 101 -8.19 15.19 0.98
N TYR A 102 -7.58 15.68 2.06
CA TYR A 102 -8.21 16.00 3.35
C TYR A 102 -8.65 17.47 3.44
N GLY A 103 -8.58 18.22 2.34
CA GLY A 103 -9.02 19.61 2.27
C GLY A 103 -8.00 20.61 2.82
N VAL A 104 -6.74 20.22 3.02
CA VAL A 104 -5.66 21.16 3.34
C VAL A 104 -5.38 22.04 2.14
N ILE A 105 -5.38 23.36 2.34
CA ILE A 105 -5.00 24.31 1.31
C ILE A 105 -3.48 24.40 1.28
N ILE A 106 -2.89 24.21 0.10
CA ILE A 106 -1.44 24.24 -0.11
C ILE A 106 -1.10 25.49 -0.93
N PRO A 107 -0.68 26.60 -0.28
CA PRO A 107 -0.43 27.85 -0.99
C PRO A 107 0.80 27.78 -1.89
N ASP A 108 1.81 27.02 -1.49
CA ASP A 108 3.07 26.85 -2.19
C ASP A 108 3.53 25.38 -2.07
N ARG A 109 3.58 24.68 -3.21
CA ARG A 109 4.00 23.29 -3.27
C ARG A 109 5.52 23.09 -3.11
N ASP A 110 6.30 24.14 -3.30
CA ASP A 110 7.76 24.10 -3.19
C ASP A 110 8.27 24.51 -1.80
N ALA A 111 7.39 25.03 -0.92
CA ALA A 111 7.78 25.44 0.42
C ALA A 111 8.27 24.25 1.25
N ARG A 112 9.51 24.35 1.75
CA ARG A 112 10.15 23.35 2.60
C ARG A 112 10.73 23.95 3.90
N ASP A 113 10.47 25.23 4.16
CA ASP A 113 10.89 25.85 5.41
C ASP A 113 10.07 25.32 6.60
N ALA A 114 10.67 25.34 7.80
CA ALA A 114 10.06 24.76 9.00
C ALA A 114 8.71 25.39 9.38
N ALA A 115 8.51 26.68 9.09
CA ALA A 115 7.26 27.37 9.44
C ALA A 115 6.12 26.90 8.52
N SER A 116 6.39 26.80 7.21
CA SER A 116 5.43 26.28 6.22
C SER A 116 5.09 24.81 6.49
N LEU A 117 6.09 23.96 6.74
CA LEU A 117 5.89 22.55 7.07
C LEU A 117 5.04 22.40 8.34
N GLU A 118 5.32 23.16 9.40
CA GLU A 118 4.56 23.10 10.64
C GLU A 118 3.13 23.60 10.48
N ALA A 119 2.91 24.63 9.69
CA ALA A 119 1.56 25.15 9.41
C ALA A 119 0.71 24.10 8.67
N LEU A 120 1.26 23.46 7.62
CA LEU A 120 0.59 22.40 6.89
C LEU A 120 0.33 21.17 7.79
N ARG A 121 1.28 20.80 8.65
CA ARG A 121 1.13 19.70 9.61
C ARG A 121 -0.03 19.94 10.55
N ARG A 122 -0.15 21.14 11.11
CA ARG A 122 -1.24 21.50 12.05
C ARG A 122 -2.60 21.49 11.35
N ASP A 123 -2.69 22.07 10.14
CA ASP A 123 -3.95 22.06 9.39
C ASP A 123 -4.35 20.64 9.01
N PHE A 124 -3.40 19.82 8.57
CA PHE A 124 -3.64 18.41 8.27
C PHE A 124 -4.09 17.64 9.52
N ALA A 125 -3.40 17.79 10.65
CA ALA A 125 -3.77 17.13 11.90
C ALA A 125 -5.18 17.52 12.38
N ALA A 126 -5.61 18.76 12.13
CA ALA A 126 -6.96 19.23 12.48
C ALA A 126 -8.07 18.67 11.56
N ARG A 127 -7.72 18.23 10.34
CA ARG A 127 -8.67 17.72 9.33
C ARG A 127 -8.72 16.22 9.24
N LEU A 128 -7.66 15.53 9.67
CA LEU A 128 -7.58 14.07 9.62
C LEU A 128 -8.53 13.47 10.67
N PRO A 129 -9.55 12.67 10.26
CA PRO A 129 -10.47 12.06 11.20
C PRO A 129 -9.75 11.10 12.16
N ASP A 130 -10.13 11.15 13.45
CA ASP A 130 -9.49 10.33 14.50
C ASP A 130 -9.58 8.83 14.22
N ASP A 131 -10.66 8.36 13.64
CA ASP A 131 -10.87 6.96 13.29
C ASP A 131 -10.00 6.52 12.11
N GLN A 132 -9.73 7.40 11.13
CA GLN A 132 -8.78 7.14 10.07
C GLN A 132 -7.33 7.14 10.60
N LEU A 133 -6.97 8.09 11.47
CA LEU A 133 -5.66 8.10 12.12
C LEU A 133 -5.43 6.84 12.96
N ALA A 134 -6.44 6.43 13.74
CA ALA A 134 -6.38 5.20 14.51
C ALA A 134 -6.21 3.97 13.61
N PHE A 135 -6.91 3.91 12.47
CA PHE A 135 -6.74 2.85 11.47
C PHE A 135 -5.32 2.83 10.91
N ILE A 136 -4.78 3.98 10.47
CA ILE A 136 -3.42 4.05 9.91
C ILE A 136 -2.37 3.63 10.94
N ARG A 137 -2.53 3.98 12.21
CA ARG A 137 -1.65 3.52 13.31
C ARG A 137 -1.75 2.02 13.58
N SER A 138 -2.86 1.38 13.23
CA SER A 138 -3.09 -0.05 13.42
C SER A 138 -2.56 -0.93 12.28
N LEU A 139 -2.07 -0.34 11.20
CA LEU A 139 -1.53 -1.05 10.04
C LEU A 139 -0.34 -1.93 10.45
N LYS A 140 -0.33 -3.16 9.93
CA LYS A 140 0.68 -4.17 10.27
C LYS A 140 1.94 -4.01 9.41
N PRO A 141 3.12 -4.37 9.91
CA PRO A 141 4.34 -4.36 9.10
C PRO A 141 4.38 -5.51 8.08
N TYR A 142 3.77 -6.65 8.38
CA TYR A 142 3.67 -7.82 7.51
C TYR A 142 2.50 -8.73 7.95
N HIS A 143 2.20 -9.72 7.12
CA HIS A 143 1.27 -10.80 7.45
C HIS A 143 1.78 -12.12 6.87
N ASP A 144 1.77 -13.19 7.69
CA ASP A 144 2.14 -14.54 7.27
C ASP A 144 0.88 -15.41 7.16
N GLU A 145 0.68 -16.06 6.01
CA GLU A 145 -0.45 -16.94 5.77
C GLU A 145 -0.12 -17.97 4.67
N GLY A 146 -0.36 -19.25 4.93
CA GLY A 146 -0.35 -20.31 3.91
C GLY A 146 0.94 -20.48 3.10
N GLY A 147 2.12 -20.26 3.71
CA GLY A 147 3.41 -20.34 3.03
C GLY A 147 3.82 -19.05 2.32
N TYR A 148 3.03 -17.99 2.45
CA TYR A 148 3.33 -16.65 1.94
C TYR A 148 3.61 -15.69 3.08
N ARG A 149 4.57 -14.77 2.87
CA ARG A 149 4.69 -13.54 3.63
C ARG A 149 4.27 -12.38 2.76
N PHE A 150 3.25 -11.67 3.20
CA PHE A 150 2.80 -10.40 2.62
C PHE A 150 3.54 -9.26 3.31
N VAL A 151 4.15 -8.37 2.54
CA VAL A 151 4.94 -7.25 3.02
C VAL A 151 4.89 -6.12 2.00
N HIS A 152 5.10 -4.86 2.44
CA HIS A 152 5.01 -3.75 1.48
C HIS A 152 6.14 -3.79 0.44
N ALA A 153 7.42 -3.72 0.84
CA ALA A 153 8.53 -3.61 -0.11
C ALA A 153 9.28 -4.93 -0.36
N GLY A 154 9.53 -5.72 0.68
CA GLY A 154 10.28 -6.97 0.57
C GLY A 154 10.95 -7.38 1.87
N VAL A 155 11.94 -8.27 1.75
CA VAL A 155 12.74 -8.79 2.86
C VAL A 155 14.23 -8.76 2.50
N ARG A 156 15.11 -8.61 3.48
CA ARG A 156 16.56 -8.67 3.30
C ARG A 156 16.99 -10.13 3.09
N PRO A 157 17.62 -10.46 1.95
CA PRO A 157 18.12 -11.81 1.69
C PRO A 157 19.16 -12.25 2.72
N GLY A 158 19.12 -13.53 3.09
CA GLY A 158 20.06 -14.10 4.07
C GLY A 158 19.76 -13.77 5.53
N VAL A 159 18.73 -12.95 5.81
CA VAL A 159 18.24 -12.65 7.15
C VAL A 159 16.96 -13.43 7.40
N PRO A 160 16.85 -14.17 8.53
CA PRO A 160 15.61 -14.88 8.87
C PRO A 160 14.40 -13.95 8.88
N LEU A 161 13.23 -14.45 8.45
CA LEU A 161 11.99 -13.64 8.39
C LEU A 161 11.60 -13.02 9.73
N ALA A 162 11.89 -13.69 10.85
CA ALA A 162 11.64 -13.17 12.20
C ALA A 162 12.62 -12.05 12.65
N ALA A 163 13.73 -11.87 11.93
CA ALA A 163 14.76 -10.87 12.22
C ALA A 163 14.79 -9.70 11.23
N GLN A 164 13.81 -9.63 10.33
CA GLN A 164 13.64 -8.51 9.41
C GLN A 164 13.27 -7.23 10.17
N THR A 165 13.72 -6.09 9.66
CA THR A 165 13.41 -4.78 10.26
C THR A 165 12.23 -4.12 9.55
N ASP A 166 11.57 -3.16 10.20
CA ASP A 166 10.54 -2.33 9.55
C ASP A 166 11.11 -1.59 8.33
N HIS A 167 12.38 -1.18 8.38
CA HIS A 167 13.04 -0.54 7.24
C HIS A 167 13.15 -1.50 6.04
N ASP A 168 13.49 -2.77 6.26
CA ASP A 168 13.51 -3.76 5.18
C ASP A 168 12.11 -3.95 4.59
N HIS A 169 11.09 -4.10 5.45
CA HIS A 169 9.71 -4.29 5.02
C HIS A 169 9.15 -3.10 4.22
N LEU A 170 9.62 -1.86 4.50
CA LEU A 170 9.05 -0.63 3.94
C LEU A 170 9.85 -0.05 2.76
N TRP A 171 11.16 -0.35 2.65
CA TRP A 171 12.04 0.43 1.77
C TRP A 171 12.96 -0.39 0.87
N ILE A 172 13.15 -1.69 1.13
CA ILE A 172 14.11 -2.50 0.37
C ILE A 172 13.73 -2.55 -1.12
N ARG A 173 14.72 -2.51 -1.99
CA ARG A 173 14.54 -2.56 -3.45
C ARG A 173 15.49 -3.59 -4.08
N GLN A 174 16.48 -3.14 -4.86
CA GLN A 174 17.35 -3.99 -5.69
C GLN A 174 17.97 -5.16 -4.94
N THR A 175 18.44 -4.98 -3.70
CA THR A 175 19.02 -6.07 -2.90
C THR A 175 18.05 -7.25 -2.75
N PHE A 176 16.75 -6.98 -2.65
CA PHE A 176 15.71 -8.01 -2.62
C PHE A 176 15.31 -8.47 -4.02
N LEU A 177 15.10 -7.53 -4.94
CA LEU A 177 14.56 -7.81 -6.28
C LEU A 177 15.49 -8.67 -7.13
N ASP A 178 16.81 -8.51 -6.99
CA ASP A 178 17.83 -9.24 -7.72
C ASP A 178 18.19 -10.58 -7.06
N SER A 179 17.65 -10.86 -5.87
CA SER A 179 17.95 -12.06 -5.10
C SER A 179 17.13 -13.26 -5.57
N CYS A 180 17.83 -14.37 -5.83
CA CYS A 180 17.21 -15.68 -6.06
C CYS A 180 17.18 -16.54 -4.78
N ALA A 181 17.53 -15.98 -3.61
CA ALA A 181 17.55 -16.72 -2.35
C ALA A 181 16.15 -17.18 -1.95
N GLU A 182 16.07 -18.35 -1.35
CA GLU A 182 14.86 -18.81 -0.67
C GLU A 182 14.74 -18.10 0.68
N HIS A 183 13.53 -17.64 1.02
CA HIS A 183 13.25 -16.90 2.24
C HIS A 183 12.51 -17.73 3.31
N GLY A 184 12.17 -19.00 2.99
CA GLY A 184 11.31 -19.86 3.82
C GLY A 184 9.81 -19.60 3.64
N ALA A 185 9.45 -18.62 2.81
CA ALA A 185 8.11 -18.34 2.32
C ALA A 185 8.20 -17.61 0.99
N VAL A 186 7.15 -17.65 0.17
CA VAL A 186 7.05 -16.79 -1.04
C VAL A 186 6.67 -15.37 -0.59
N ILE A 187 7.45 -14.37 -0.99
CA ILE A 187 7.23 -12.97 -0.58
C ILE A 187 6.30 -12.28 -1.56
N VAL A 188 5.12 -11.87 -1.10
CA VAL A 188 4.15 -11.08 -1.88
C VAL A 188 4.34 -9.61 -1.53
N HIS A 189 4.65 -8.77 -2.53
CA HIS A 189 5.06 -7.38 -2.29
C HIS A 189 4.55 -6.38 -3.35
N GLY A 190 4.57 -5.09 -2.98
CA GLY A 190 4.32 -3.91 -3.79
C GLY A 190 5.58 -3.06 -3.99
N HIS A 191 5.47 -1.75 -3.78
CA HIS A 191 6.53 -0.74 -3.65
C HIS A 191 7.42 -0.52 -4.88
N SER A 192 7.78 -1.58 -5.57
CA SER A 192 8.69 -1.53 -6.72
C SER A 192 7.91 -1.73 -8.00
N ILE A 193 7.69 -0.63 -8.72
CA ILE A 193 6.83 -0.61 -9.91
C ILE A 193 7.43 -1.45 -11.03
N SER A 194 6.62 -2.37 -11.56
CA SER A 194 6.86 -3.11 -12.79
C SER A 194 5.69 -2.90 -13.76
N PRO A 195 5.90 -2.83 -15.09
CA PRO A 195 4.81 -2.72 -16.06
C PRO A 195 3.78 -3.85 -15.96
N GLU A 196 4.23 -5.04 -15.61
CA GLU A 196 3.43 -6.25 -15.42
C GLU A 196 3.74 -6.88 -14.05
N PRO A 197 2.80 -7.64 -13.46
CA PRO A 197 3.08 -8.42 -12.26
C PRO A 197 4.25 -9.39 -12.49
N VAL A 198 5.11 -9.52 -11.50
CA VAL A 198 6.30 -10.39 -11.55
C VAL A 198 6.06 -11.60 -10.65
N VAL A 199 5.98 -12.79 -11.22
CA VAL A 199 5.84 -14.04 -10.48
C VAL A 199 7.14 -14.84 -10.61
N GLN A 200 7.81 -15.04 -9.48
CA GLN A 200 9.04 -15.83 -9.37
C GLN A 200 8.90 -16.88 -8.25
N PRO A 201 9.75 -17.90 -8.22
CA PRO A 201 9.66 -18.96 -7.20
C PRO A 201 9.74 -18.44 -5.75
N ASN A 202 10.48 -17.35 -5.52
CA ASN A 202 10.69 -16.77 -4.18
C ASN A 202 9.90 -15.50 -3.89
N ARG A 203 9.26 -14.87 -4.90
CA ARG A 203 8.50 -13.63 -4.72
C ARG A 203 7.43 -13.39 -5.77
N ILE A 204 6.42 -12.59 -5.41
CA ILE A 204 5.36 -12.12 -6.30
C ILE A 204 5.24 -10.61 -6.11
N GLY A 205 5.63 -9.83 -7.13
CA GLY A 205 5.54 -8.37 -7.15
C GLY A 205 4.32 -7.90 -7.92
N ILE A 206 3.47 -7.07 -7.31
CA ILE A 206 2.18 -6.66 -7.88
C ILE A 206 1.94 -5.14 -7.91
N ASP A 207 2.95 -4.33 -7.68
CA ASP A 207 2.85 -2.89 -7.92
C ASP A 207 2.99 -2.59 -9.42
N THR A 208 1.89 -2.26 -10.07
CA THR A 208 1.85 -1.89 -11.50
C THR A 208 1.74 -0.38 -11.70
N GLY A 209 2.02 0.42 -10.67
CA GLY A 209 2.03 1.87 -10.72
C GLY A 209 0.66 2.47 -11.00
N ALA A 210 -0.37 2.05 -10.27
CA ALA A 210 -1.78 2.37 -10.51
C ALA A 210 -2.04 3.86 -10.74
N TYR A 211 -1.33 4.74 -10.03
CA TYR A 211 -1.51 6.18 -10.13
C TYR A 211 -1.16 6.76 -11.52
N ARG A 212 -0.20 6.16 -12.25
CA ARG A 212 0.23 6.62 -13.58
C ARG A 212 -0.20 5.67 -14.71
N SER A 213 -0.14 4.35 -14.47
CA SER A 213 -0.49 3.35 -15.49
C SER A 213 -2.00 3.25 -15.74
N GLY A 214 -2.81 3.61 -14.73
CA GLY A 214 -4.25 3.35 -14.73
C GLY A 214 -4.58 1.88 -14.51
N VAL A 215 -3.63 1.07 -14.00
CA VAL A 215 -3.82 -0.37 -13.74
C VAL A 215 -3.51 -0.67 -12.29
N LEU A 216 -4.52 -1.08 -11.52
CA LEU A 216 -4.35 -1.60 -10.16
C LEU A 216 -4.42 -3.12 -10.20
N THR A 217 -3.45 -3.78 -9.59
CA THR A 217 -3.27 -5.22 -9.65
C THR A 217 -3.54 -5.88 -8.30
N ALA A 218 -4.21 -7.01 -8.36
CA ALA A 218 -4.31 -7.99 -7.28
C ALA A 218 -3.88 -9.38 -7.79
N VAL A 219 -3.55 -10.25 -6.85
CA VAL A 219 -3.39 -11.69 -7.10
C VAL A 219 -4.34 -12.49 -6.23
N ALA A 220 -4.92 -13.54 -6.80
CA ALA A 220 -5.58 -14.62 -6.06
C ALA A 220 -4.61 -15.78 -5.94
N LEU A 221 -4.40 -16.25 -4.71
CA LEU A 221 -3.49 -17.33 -4.34
C LEU A 221 -4.29 -18.50 -3.79
N GLU A 222 -4.23 -19.63 -4.46
CA GLU A 222 -4.92 -20.87 -4.04
C GLU A 222 -4.02 -22.07 -4.30
N ASN A 223 -3.57 -22.73 -3.24
CA ASN A 223 -2.49 -23.73 -3.31
C ASN A 223 -1.22 -23.16 -3.94
N GLU A 224 -0.82 -23.68 -5.11
CA GLU A 224 0.33 -23.19 -5.90
C GLU A 224 -0.10 -22.27 -7.06
N ASP A 225 -1.41 -22.10 -7.26
CA ASP A 225 -1.93 -21.28 -8.34
C ASP A 225 -1.88 -19.78 -7.99
N VAL A 226 -1.39 -18.99 -8.93
CA VAL A 226 -1.36 -17.52 -8.89
C VAL A 226 -2.19 -16.99 -10.05
N VAL A 227 -3.31 -16.35 -9.73
CA VAL A 227 -4.18 -15.73 -10.73
C VAL A 227 -4.13 -14.22 -10.58
N VAL A 228 -3.77 -13.50 -11.65
CA VAL A 228 -3.72 -12.05 -11.68
C VAL A 228 -5.12 -11.49 -11.95
N ILE A 229 -5.54 -10.52 -11.15
CA ILE A 229 -6.79 -9.77 -11.30
C ILE A 229 -6.43 -8.28 -11.38
N GLN A 230 -6.88 -7.60 -12.42
CA GLN A 230 -6.54 -6.18 -12.64
C GLN A 230 -7.80 -5.33 -12.80
N ALA A 231 -7.75 -4.10 -12.30
CA ALA A 231 -8.70 -3.05 -12.64
C ALA A 231 -8.01 -2.02 -13.55
N HIS A 232 -8.70 -1.60 -14.61
CA HIS A 232 -8.19 -0.64 -15.58
C HIS A 232 -9.04 0.62 -15.59
N GLY A 233 -8.39 1.78 -15.61
CA GLY A 233 -9.03 3.09 -15.68
C GLY A 233 -8.17 4.09 -16.45
N ALA A 234 -8.54 5.36 -16.38
CA ALA A 234 -7.78 6.40 -17.07
C ALA A 234 -6.32 6.48 -16.57
N ARG A 235 -5.39 6.58 -17.52
CA ARG A 235 -4.00 6.97 -17.21
C ARG A 235 -3.99 8.44 -16.80
N ARG A 236 -3.14 8.79 -15.85
CA ARG A 236 -2.84 10.19 -15.58
C ARG A 236 -1.67 10.63 -16.46
N ALA A 237 -1.82 11.81 -17.03
CA ALA A 237 -0.77 12.46 -17.81
C ALA A 237 0.37 12.92 -16.88
#